data_a9ebf424993686bd854c8dad16c1be94
#
_entry.id   a9ebf424993686bd854c8dad16c1be94
#
_cell.length_a   1.000
_cell.length_b   1.000
_cell.length_c   1.000
_cell.angle_alpha   90.00
_cell.angle_beta   90.00
_cell.angle_gamma   90.00
#
_symmetry.space_group_name_H-M   'P 1'
#
loop_
_entity.id
_entity.type
_entity.pdbx_description
1 polymer ?
#
loop_
_entity_poly.entity_id
_entity_poly.type
_entity_poly.pdbx_seq_one_letter_code
_entity_poly.pdbx_strand_id
1 'polypeptide(L)'
;MHIYGNFLNFANLIRVYIILQNSIKSVQVSNDIFFENLLEELLVSGYGLIYVKGYSMVPFLANEKDRVQLRRFDSSTEELKKGQVALFKFRGRYILHRVVGTIDKGGKKLYKFRGDGNCSGVEWAAPENVYAVMVKRITPSGEEWSCDSLSWKLRSALWPRTYIVRRVLLAVIRRLPCRYQAIPQRRRKDSLTQE
;
A
#
# COMPACT_ATOMS: atom_id res chain seq x y z
N MET A 1 23.24 28.78 -28.07
CA MET A 1 22.37 27.80 -28.77
C MET A 1 21.59 27.05 -27.72
N HIS A 2 20.29 27.30 -27.67
CA HIS A 2 19.39 26.92 -26.58
C HIS A 2 19.10 25.41 -26.54
N ILE A 3 19.23 24.81 -25.37
CA ILE A 3 18.57 23.54 -25.04
C ILE A 3 17.78 23.76 -23.75
N TYR A 4 16.64 24.46 -23.88
CA TYR A 4 15.57 24.47 -22.88
C TYR A 4 14.29 24.02 -23.59
N GLY A 5 13.98 22.77 -23.51
CA GLY A 5 12.75 22.25 -24.06
C GLY A 5 12.65 20.77 -23.82
N ASN A 6 12.09 20.38 -22.66
CA ASN A 6 11.32 19.13 -22.51
C ASN A 6 10.92 18.82 -21.04
N PHE A 7 11.19 19.72 -20.07
CA PHE A 7 10.77 19.49 -18.67
C PHE A 7 9.28 19.82 -18.39
N LEU A 8 8.60 20.46 -19.34
CA LEU A 8 7.20 20.87 -19.17
C LEU A 8 6.16 19.80 -19.55
N ASN A 9 6.57 18.69 -20.17
CA ASN A 9 5.63 17.70 -20.70
C ASN A 9 5.18 16.67 -19.69
N PHE A 10 6.00 16.32 -18.71
CA PHE A 10 5.67 15.22 -17.79
C PHE A 10 4.70 15.64 -16.69
N ALA A 11 4.88 16.81 -16.11
CA ALA A 11 3.94 17.36 -15.12
C ALA A 11 2.57 17.70 -15.73
N ASN A 12 2.54 18.12 -17.00
CA ASN A 12 1.29 18.34 -17.74
C ASN A 12 0.61 17.03 -18.14
N LEU A 13 1.35 15.98 -18.48
CA LEU A 13 0.79 14.64 -18.72
C LEU A 13 0.13 14.06 -17.48
N ILE A 14 0.77 14.20 -16.31
CA ILE A 14 0.19 13.77 -15.02
C ILE A 14 -1.04 14.61 -14.68
N ARG A 15 -1.01 15.92 -14.94
CA ARG A 15 -2.15 16.82 -14.71
C ARG A 15 -3.32 16.51 -15.65
N VAL A 16 -3.05 16.20 -16.90
CA VAL A 16 -4.05 15.74 -17.89
C VAL A 16 -4.58 14.36 -17.50
N TYR A 17 -3.74 13.46 -17.00
CA TYR A 17 -4.15 12.15 -16.49
C TYR A 17 -5.08 12.25 -15.27
N ILE A 18 -4.80 13.18 -14.34
CA ILE A 18 -5.65 13.46 -13.17
C ILE A 18 -6.97 14.13 -13.60
N ILE A 19 -6.95 15.02 -14.59
CA ILE A 19 -8.17 15.69 -15.12
C ILE A 19 -9.02 14.70 -15.92
N LEU A 20 -8.42 13.79 -16.67
CA LEU A 20 -9.11 12.73 -17.41
C LEU A 20 -9.72 11.67 -16.49
N GLN A 21 -9.17 11.43 -15.30
CA GLN A 21 -9.78 10.53 -14.30
C GLN A 21 -11.13 11.04 -13.75
N ASN A 22 -11.39 12.33 -13.83
CA ASN A 22 -12.69 12.89 -13.42
C ASN A 22 -13.78 12.76 -14.50
N SER A 23 -13.44 12.31 -15.71
CA SER A 23 -14.36 12.29 -16.85
C SER A 23 -14.39 10.98 -17.65
N ILE A 24 -13.57 9.98 -17.34
CA ILE A 24 -13.47 8.74 -18.14
C ILE A 24 -13.66 7.50 -17.26
N LYS A 25 -14.56 6.60 -17.71
CA LYS A 25 -14.69 5.22 -17.28
C LYS A 25 -13.30 4.63 -17.00
N SER A 26 -13.09 4.08 -15.80
CA SER A 26 -11.82 3.51 -15.35
C SER A 26 -11.20 2.60 -16.40
N VAL A 27 -10.14 3.04 -17.04
CA VAL A 27 -9.29 2.17 -17.85
C VAL A 27 -8.59 1.22 -16.87
N GLN A 28 -8.86 -0.06 -17.00
CA GLN A 28 -8.27 -1.09 -16.17
C GLN A 28 -6.83 -1.33 -16.64
N VAL A 29 -5.90 -0.50 -16.18
CA VAL A 29 -4.47 -0.69 -16.38
C VAL A 29 -4.06 -1.95 -15.61
N SER A 30 -3.25 -2.83 -16.22
CA SER A 30 -2.74 -4.00 -15.50
C SER A 30 -1.97 -3.55 -14.26
N ASN A 31 -2.11 -4.29 -13.16
CA ASN A 31 -1.42 -3.94 -11.90
C ASN A 31 0.09 -3.76 -12.10
N ASP A 32 0.69 -4.52 -12.99
CA ASP A 32 2.14 -4.49 -13.22
C ASP A 32 2.59 -3.15 -13.83
N ILE A 33 1.93 -2.67 -14.88
CA ILE A 33 2.22 -1.36 -15.50
C ILE A 33 2.00 -0.21 -14.51
N PHE A 34 0.94 -0.29 -13.69
CA PHE A 34 0.69 0.73 -12.66
C PHE A 34 1.86 0.80 -11.66
N PHE A 35 2.33 -0.35 -11.18
CA PHE A 35 3.42 -0.37 -10.20
C PHE A 35 4.77 -0.04 -10.82
N GLU A 36 5.03 -0.37 -12.07
CA GLU A 36 6.24 0.07 -12.80
C GLU A 36 6.31 1.60 -12.86
N ASN A 37 5.24 2.26 -13.28
CA ASN A 37 5.16 3.73 -13.29
C ASN A 37 5.34 4.34 -11.89
N LEU A 38 4.74 3.73 -10.86
CA LEU A 38 4.92 4.17 -9.48
C LEU A 38 6.38 4.05 -9.02
N LEU A 39 7.06 2.96 -9.39
CA LEU A 39 8.46 2.77 -9.03
C LEU A 39 9.36 3.78 -9.73
N GLU A 40 9.10 4.12 -10.99
CA GLU A 40 9.79 5.18 -11.71
C GLU A 40 9.56 6.54 -11.03
N GLU A 41 8.31 6.86 -10.65
CA GLU A 41 8.00 8.09 -9.91
C GLU A 41 8.77 8.15 -8.58
N LEU A 42 8.82 7.06 -7.82
CA LEU A 42 9.58 6.96 -6.58
C LEU A 42 11.09 7.12 -6.80
N LEU A 43 11.63 6.66 -7.92
CA LEU A 43 13.04 6.83 -8.27
C LEU A 43 13.39 8.28 -8.61
N VAL A 44 12.51 8.98 -9.32
CA VAL A 44 12.75 10.35 -9.80
C VAL A 44 12.46 11.39 -8.73
N SER A 45 11.28 11.31 -8.08
CA SER A 45 10.80 12.32 -7.13
C SER A 45 11.07 11.99 -5.67
N GLY A 46 11.39 10.72 -5.37
CA GLY A 46 11.47 10.19 -4.01
C GLY A 46 10.10 9.91 -3.37
N TYR A 47 9.02 10.33 -4.00
CA TYR A 47 7.65 10.18 -3.50
C TYR A 47 6.70 9.67 -4.58
N GLY A 48 5.62 9.01 -4.16
CA GLY A 48 4.53 8.59 -5.03
C GLY A 48 3.19 8.65 -4.31
N LEU A 49 2.10 8.79 -5.04
CA LEU A 49 0.75 8.86 -4.51
C LEU A 49 -0.11 7.77 -5.14
N ILE A 50 -0.73 6.93 -4.30
CA ILE A 50 -1.60 5.86 -4.76
C ILE A 50 -2.95 5.87 -4.06
N TYR A 51 -3.99 5.38 -4.72
CA TYR A 51 -5.25 5.00 -4.09
C TYR A 51 -5.11 3.67 -3.38
N VAL A 52 -5.69 3.58 -2.19
CA VAL A 52 -5.76 2.31 -1.45
C VAL A 52 -6.75 1.38 -2.13
N LYS A 53 -6.30 0.20 -2.54
CA LYS A 53 -7.15 -0.83 -3.13
C LYS A 53 -7.16 -2.08 -2.25
N GLY A 54 -8.34 -2.54 -1.89
CA GLY A 54 -8.54 -3.70 -1.03
C GLY A 54 -8.83 -3.35 0.43
N TYR A 55 -9.14 -4.38 1.20
CA TYR A 55 -9.63 -4.26 2.59
C TYR A 55 -8.61 -4.72 3.62
N SER A 56 -7.41 -5.09 3.18
CA SER A 56 -6.39 -5.65 4.07
C SER A 56 -5.85 -4.64 5.09
N MET A 57 -6.04 -3.34 4.86
CA MET A 57 -5.57 -2.27 5.74
C MET A 57 -6.69 -1.57 6.53
N VAL A 58 -7.92 -2.08 6.47
CA VAL A 58 -9.03 -1.61 7.30
C VAL A 58 -8.75 -1.95 8.78
N PRO A 59 -9.04 -1.07 9.74
CA PRO A 59 -9.78 0.19 9.64
C PRO A 59 -8.92 1.44 9.37
N PHE A 60 -7.62 1.32 9.23
CA PHE A 60 -6.72 2.46 9.06
C PHE A 60 -6.83 3.11 7.69
N LEU A 61 -7.03 2.32 6.65
CA LEU A 61 -7.15 2.78 5.28
C LEU A 61 -8.42 2.24 4.65
N ALA A 62 -9.19 3.13 4.03
CA ALA A 62 -10.46 2.79 3.38
C ALA A 62 -10.24 2.49 1.89
N ASN A 63 -10.79 1.34 1.45
CA ASN A 63 -10.72 0.89 0.05
C ASN A 63 -11.30 1.94 -0.91
N GLU A 64 -10.57 2.24 -1.99
CA GLU A 64 -10.97 3.15 -3.09
C GLU A 64 -11.39 4.56 -2.66
N LYS A 65 -11.10 4.93 -1.41
CA LYS A 65 -11.42 6.23 -0.83
C LYS A 65 -10.18 6.99 -0.40
N ASP A 66 -9.33 6.32 0.36
CA ASP A 66 -8.11 6.94 0.85
C ASP A 66 -7.02 6.89 -0.20
N ARG A 67 -6.20 7.95 -0.21
CA ARG A 67 -4.92 7.97 -0.90
C ARG A 67 -3.81 7.89 0.13
N VAL A 68 -2.70 7.31 -0.26
CA VAL A 68 -1.50 7.25 0.58
C VAL A 68 -0.33 7.83 -0.18
N GLN A 69 0.40 8.71 0.47
CA GLN A 69 1.69 9.18 0.00
C GLN A 69 2.76 8.22 0.48
N LEU A 70 3.54 7.75 -0.46
CA LEU A 70 4.66 6.86 -0.26
C LEU A 70 5.96 7.64 -0.43
N ARG A 71 6.96 7.36 0.40
CA ARG A 71 8.33 7.81 0.23
C ARG A 71 9.17 6.60 -0.17
N ARG A 72 10.07 6.78 -1.12
CA ARG A 72 11.04 5.74 -1.50
C ARG A 72 11.76 5.20 -0.27
N PHE A 73 11.93 3.90 -0.22
CA PHE A 73 12.73 3.20 0.78
C PHE A 73 14.04 2.73 0.14
N ASP A 74 15.15 2.98 0.81
CA ASP A 74 16.46 2.50 0.41
C ASP A 74 16.99 1.52 1.45
N SER A 75 16.98 0.25 1.12
CA SER A 75 17.41 -0.83 2.01
C SER A 75 18.92 -0.81 2.36
N SER A 76 19.73 -0.04 1.63
CA SER A 76 21.15 0.10 1.90
C SER A 76 21.44 1.12 3.02
N THR A 77 20.57 2.09 3.20
CA THR A 77 20.78 3.24 4.11
C THR A 77 19.80 3.31 5.27
N GLU A 78 18.65 2.63 5.17
CA GLU A 78 17.62 2.71 6.18
C GLU A 78 16.97 1.35 6.53
N GLU A 79 16.35 1.29 7.70
CA GLU A 79 15.64 0.12 8.19
C GLU A 79 14.19 0.45 8.51
N LEU A 80 13.30 -0.50 8.20
CA LEU A 80 11.90 -0.39 8.60
C LEU A 80 11.75 -0.62 10.10
N LYS A 81 10.93 0.24 10.71
CA LYS A 81 10.54 0.14 12.13
C LYS A 81 9.17 -0.53 12.24
N LYS A 82 8.99 -1.29 13.32
CA LYS A 82 7.68 -1.86 13.67
C LYS A 82 6.63 -0.76 13.77
N GLY A 83 5.47 -0.99 13.13
CA GLY A 83 4.38 -0.04 13.05
C GLY A 83 4.34 0.76 11.74
N GLN A 84 5.43 0.88 11.01
CA GLN A 84 5.42 1.50 9.68
C GLN A 84 4.61 0.66 8.69
N VAL A 85 4.00 1.32 7.72
CA VAL A 85 3.30 0.68 6.59
C VAL A 85 4.20 0.82 5.38
N ALA A 86 4.46 -0.28 4.68
CA ALA A 86 5.37 -0.26 3.54
C ALA A 86 4.80 -1.01 2.34
N LEU A 87 5.21 -0.57 1.16
CA LEU A 87 4.97 -1.22 -0.13
C LEU A 87 6.12 -2.18 -0.42
N PHE A 88 5.80 -3.45 -0.61
CA PHE A 88 6.78 -4.50 -0.88
C PHE A 88 6.23 -5.52 -1.89
N LYS A 89 7.13 -6.30 -2.51
CA LYS A 89 6.78 -7.37 -3.43
C LYS A 89 6.81 -8.72 -2.71
N PHE A 90 5.73 -9.48 -2.83
CA PHE A 90 5.62 -10.82 -2.27
C PHE A 90 4.89 -11.73 -3.25
N ARG A 91 5.52 -12.84 -3.63
CA ARG A 91 5.00 -13.80 -4.61
C ARG A 91 4.52 -13.14 -5.92
N GLY A 92 5.32 -12.23 -6.46
CA GLY A 92 5.02 -11.52 -7.70
C GLY A 92 3.98 -10.38 -7.56
N ARG A 93 3.45 -10.08 -6.35
CA ARG A 93 2.44 -9.05 -6.15
C ARG A 93 2.98 -7.91 -5.28
N TYR A 94 2.59 -6.69 -5.59
CA TYR A 94 2.84 -5.53 -4.74
C TYR A 94 1.77 -5.45 -3.64
N ILE A 95 2.22 -5.31 -2.40
CA ILE A 95 1.38 -5.34 -1.21
C ILE A 95 1.75 -4.15 -0.31
N LEU A 96 0.74 -3.47 0.21
CA LEU A 96 0.89 -2.40 1.19
C LEU A 96 0.40 -2.91 2.55
N HIS A 97 1.32 -3.28 3.45
CA HIS A 97 0.98 -3.81 4.77
C HIS A 97 1.87 -3.21 5.86
N ARG A 98 1.47 -3.45 7.12
CA ARG A 98 2.18 -2.97 8.31
C ARG A 98 3.30 -3.90 8.72
N VAL A 99 4.46 -3.33 9.05
CA VAL A 99 5.57 -4.05 9.70
C VAL A 99 5.17 -4.40 11.13
N VAL A 100 5.10 -5.69 11.43
CA VAL A 100 4.75 -6.22 12.76
C VAL A 100 5.95 -6.85 13.49
N GLY A 101 7.07 -7.02 12.83
CA GLY A 101 8.30 -7.53 13.40
C GLY A 101 9.38 -7.76 12.35
N THR A 102 10.49 -8.27 12.82
CA THR A 102 11.62 -8.72 12.00
C THR A 102 12.09 -10.09 12.50
N ILE A 103 12.76 -10.84 11.66
CA ILE A 103 13.45 -12.08 12.01
C ILE A 103 14.78 -12.12 11.27
N ASP A 104 15.78 -12.70 11.90
CA ASP A 104 16.99 -13.15 11.21
C ASP A 104 16.85 -14.64 10.90
N LYS A 105 17.03 -15.01 9.65
CA LYS A 105 17.01 -16.40 9.21
C LYS A 105 18.28 -16.69 8.43
N GLY A 106 19.24 -17.32 9.10
CA GLY A 106 20.52 -17.69 8.49
C GLY A 106 21.34 -16.48 8.04
N GLY A 107 21.43 -15.43 8.87
CA GLY A 107 22.15 -14.18 8.58
C GLY A 107 21.42 -13.25 7.60
N LYS A 108 20.18 -13.58 7.20
CA LYS A 108 19.36 -12.73 6.34
C LYS A 108 18.21 -12.14 7.14
N LYS A 109 18.15 -10.83 7.21
CA LYS A 109 17.06 -10.07 7.82
C LYS A 109 15.81 -10.15 6.95
N LEU A 110 14.68 -10.52 7.56
CA LEU A 110 13.37 -10.48 6.90
C LEU A 110 12.42 -9.61 7.74
N TYR A 111 11.66 -8.76 7.07
CA TYR A 111 10.56 -8.03 7.66
C TYR A 111 9.28 -8.87 7.64
N LYS A 112 8.58 -8.85 8.76
CA LYS A 112 7.28 -9.49 8.93
C LYS A 112 6.18 -8.46 8.72
N PHE A 113 5.34 -8.70 7.74
CA PHE A 113 4.22 -7.82 7.41
C PHE A 113 2.88 -8.46 7.74
N ARG A 114 1.90 -7.62 8.06
CA ARG A 114 0.51 -8.02 8.22
C ARG A 114 -0.41 -6.87 7.85
N GLY A 115 -1.49 -7.18 7.12
CA GLY A 115 -2.59 -6.24 6.91
C GLY A 115 -3.37 -5.99 8.20
N ASP A 116 -3.74 -4.74 8.43
CA ASP A 116 -4.49 -4.35 9.63
C ASP A 116 -5.88 -5.01 9.69
N GLY A 117 -6.48 -5.30 8.52
CA GLY A 117 -7.72 -6.04 8.36
C GLY A 117 -7.60 -7.56 8.37
N ASN A 118 -6.38 -8.11 8.48
CA ASN A 118 -6.16 -9.54 8.46
C ASN A 118 -6.07 -10.10 9.88
N CYS A 119 -6.97 -11.01 10.24
CA CYS A 119 -6.93 -11.71 11.53
C CYS A 119 -5.81 -12.75 11.59
N SER A 120 -5.47 -13.34 10.47
CA SER A 120 -4.44 -14.37 10.30
C SER A 120 -3.65 -14.10 9.02
N GLY A 121 -2.50 -14.78 8.91
CA GLY A 121 -1.61 -14.58 7.78
C GLY A 121 -0.60 -13.48 8.02
N VAL A 122 0.60 -13.75 7.57
CA VAL A 122 1.73 -12.81 7.55
C VAL A 122 2.51 -13.05 6.28
N GLU A 123 3.07 -11.98 5.76
CA GLU A 123 4.01 -12.01 4.64
C GLU A 123 5.41 -11.71 5.15
N TRP A 124 6.39 -12.28 4.49
CA TRP A 124 7.80 -12.05 4.78
C TRP A 124 8.47 -11.48 3.54
N ALA A 125 9.20 -10.40 3.70
CA ALA A 125 10.00 -9.86 2.63
C ALA A 125 11.38 -9.46 3.13
N ALA A 126 12.38 -9.70 2.29
CA ALA A 126 13.71 -9.20 2.48
C ALA A 126 13.76 -7.69 2.20
N PRO A 127 14.72 -6.96 2.78
CA PRO A 127 14.83 -5.49 2.60
C PRO A 127 14.82 -5.05 1.15
N GLU A 128 15.47 -5.78 0.26
CA GLU A 128 15.55 -5.52 -1.18
C GLU A 128 14.21 -5.63 -1.93
N ASN A 129 13.23 -6.29 -1.33
CA ASN A 129 11.87 -6.39 -1.86
C ASN A 129 10.92 -5.31 -1.33
N VAL A 130 11.44 -4.35 -0.55
CA VAL A 130 10.68 -3.21 -0.06
C VAL A 130 11.02 -1.99 -0.92
N TYR A 131 10.00 -1.30 -1.41
CA TYR A 131 10.14 -0.20 -2.35
C TYR A 131 9.85 1.16 -1.75
N ALA A 132 8.86 1.23 -0.85
CA ALA A 132 8.45 2.52 -0.28
C ALA A 132 7.82 2.36 1.10
N VAL A 133 7.84 3.45 1.87
CA VAL A 133 7.21 3.60 3.18
C VAL A 133 6.11 4.64 3.10
N MET A 134 4.95 4.33 3.66
CA MET A 134 3.86 5.28 3.77
C MET A 134 4.21 6.38 4.77
N VAL A 135 4.09 7.64 4.33
CA VAL A 135 4.35 8.83 5.14
C VAL A 135 3.10 9.61 5.48
N LYS A 136 2.05 9.51 4.64
CA LYS A 136 0.80 10.22 4.83
C LYS A 136 -0.41 9.42 4.34
N ARG A 137 -1.54 9.56 5.04
CA ARG A 137 -2.87 9.19 4.57
C ARG A 137 -3.61 10.47 4.17
N ILE A 138 -4.33 10.44 3.07
CA ILE A 138 -5.17 11.54 2.59
C ILE A 138 -6.58 11.00 2.42
N THR A 139 -7.53 11.58 3.16
CA THR A 139 -8.95 11.20 3.10
C THR A 139 -9.63 11.76 1.85
N PRO A 140 -10.84 11.29 1.50
CA PRO A 140 -11.62 11.86 0.39
C PRO A 140 -11.95 13.34 0.57
N SER A 141 -12.03 13.83 1.82
CA SER A 141 -12.23 15.23 2.15
C SER A 141 -10.97 16.09 2.00
N GLY A 142 -9.82 15.46 1.67
CA GLY A 142 -8.53 16.14 1.57
C GLY A 142 -7.78 16.27 2.90
N GLU A 143 -8.31 15.74 4.00
CA GLU A 143 -7.64 15.76 5.29
C GLU A 143 -6.40 14.87 5.27
N GLU A 144 -5.27 15.41 5.70
CA GLU A 144 -3.98 14.72 5.72
C GLU A 144 -3.62 14.24 7.12
N TRP A 145 -3.27 12.97 7.23
CA TRP A 145 -2.81 12.32 8.47
C TRP A 145 -1.37 11.86 8.30
N SER A 146 -0.45 12.54 8.97
CA SER A 146 0.96 12.14 8.96
C SER A 146 1.17 10.85 9.75
N CYS A 147 1.95 9.92 9.19
CA CYS A 147 2.39 8.70 9.87
C CYS A 147 3.36 8.99 11.03
N ASP A 148 3.95 10.18 11.07
CA ASP A 148 4.81 10.62 12.16
C ASP A 148 4.05 11.21 13.35
N SER A 149 2.77 11.52 13.20
CA SER A 149 1.94 12.04 14.27
C SER A 149 1.85 11.06 15.44
N LEU A 150 1.81 11.60 16.66
CA LEU A 150 1.69 10.80 17.89
C LEU A 150 0.42 9.93 17.87
N SER A 151 -0.68 10.48 17.38
CA SER A 151 -1.96 9.75 17.27
C SER A 151 -1.85 8.54 16.34
N TRP A 152 -1.17 8.68 15.19
CA TRP A 152 -0.94 7.57 14.28
C TRP A 152 -0.03 6.51 14.91
N LYS A 153 1.07 6.93 15.54
CA LYS A 153 2.03 6.04 16.21
C LYS A 153 1.37 5.25 17.34
N LEU A 154 0.56 5.89 18.17
CA LEU A 154 -0.19 5.23 19.26
C LEU A 154 -1.19 4.20 18.70
N ARG A 155 -2.02 4.59 17.73
CA ARG A 155 -2.97 3.67 17.09
C ARG A 155 -2.24 2.48 16.45
N SER A 156 -1.15 2.73 15.75
CA SER A 156 -0.33 1.70 15.10
C SER A 156 0.32 0.74 16.11
N ALA A 157 0.71 1.22 17.27
CA ALA A 157 1.31 0.41 18.33
C ALA A 157 0.28 -0.42 19.10
N LEU A 158 -0.92 0.13 19.32
CA LEU A 158 -1.99 -0.55 20.08
C LEU A 158 -2.70 -1.62 19.22
N TRP A 159 -2.94 -1.33 17.94
CA TRP A 159 -3.74 -2.21 17.07
C TRP A 159 -3.28 -3.67 17.01
N PRO A 160 -1.98 -3.99 16.86
CA PRO A 160 -1.53 -5.38 16.85
C PRO A 160 -1.71 -6.10 18.17
N ARG A 161 -1.79 -5.36 19.30
CA ARG A 161 -1.95 -5.91 20.65
C ARG A 161 -3.40 -6.22 21.01
N THR A 162 -4.36 -5.59 20.34
CA THR A 162 -5.80 -5.74 20.60
C THR A 162 -6.41 -6.89 19.79
N TYR A 163 -5.86 -8.11 19.89
CA TYR A 163 -6.29 -9.24 19.06
C TYR A 163 -7.80 -9.53 19.17
N ILE A 164 -8.35 -9.57 20.35
CA ILE A 164 -9.79 -9.86 20.59
C ILE A 164 -10.65 -8.72 20.04
N VAL A 165 -10.33 -7.48 20.42
CA VAL A 165 -11.05 -6.28 19.95
C VAL A 165 -11.00 -6.18 18.44
N ARG A 166 -9.82 -6.43 17.84
CA ARG A 166 -9.66 -6.44 16.38
C ARG A 166 -10.54 -7.49 15.73
N ARG A 167 -10.59 -8.69 16.26
CA ARG A 167 -11.41 -9.79 15.73
C ARG A 167 -12.89 -9.46 15.75
N VAL A 168 -13.39 -8.91 16.85
CA VAL A 168 -14.78 -8.47 17.00
C VAL A 168 -15.08 -7.31 16.07
N LEU A 169 -14.25 -6.27 16.07
CA LEU A 169 -14.43 -5.08 15.24
C LEU A 169 -14.43 -5.43 13.74
N LEU A 170 -13.49 -6.27 13.28
CA LEU A 170 -13.46 -6.71 11.90
C LEU A 170 -14.66 -7.59 11.53
N ALA A 171 -15.17 -8.40 12.46
CA ALA A 171 -16.39 -9.17 12.25
C ALA A 171 -17.62 -8.25 12.08
N VAL A 172 -17.71 -7.18 12.88
CA VAL A 172 -18.75 -6.15 12.73
C VAL A 172 -18.62 -5.40 11.42
N ILE A 173 -17.41 -4.90 11.08
CA ILE A 173 -17.16 -4.17 9.83
C ILE A 173 -17.53 -5.01 8.61
N ARG A 174 -17.23 -6.31 8.63
CA ARG A 174 -17.58 -7.24 7.54
C ARG A 174 -19.09 -7.47 7.38
N ARG A 175 -19.88 -7.24 8.43
CA ARG A 175 -21.34 -7.36 8.41
C ARG A 175 -22.06 -6.07 8.03
N LEU A 176 -21.35 -4.93 8.04
CA LEU A 176 -21.94 -3.65 7.62
C LEU A 176 -22.16 -3.65 6.10
N PRO A 177 -23.35 -3.23 5.63
CA PRO A 177 -23.67 -3.28 4.22
C PRO A 177 -22.81 -2.34 3.39
N CYS A 178 -22.32 -2.85 2.27
CA CYS A 178 -21.77 -2.17 1.08
C CYS A 178 -20.64 -1.14 1.21
N ARG A 179 -20.36 -0.55 2.37
CA ARG A 179 -19.27 0.45 2.48
C ARG A 179 -17.90 -0.18 2.74
N TYR A 180 -17.86 -1.45 3.19
CA TYR A 180 -16.64 -2.13 3.62
C TYR A 180 -16.53 -3.60 3.16
N GLN A 181 -17.42 -4.09 2.28
CA GLN A 181 -17.37 -5.48 1.84
C GLN A 181 -16.26 -5.71 0.81
N ALA A 182 -15.48 -6.75 1.06
CA ALA A 182 -14.50 -7.27 0.12
C ALA A 182 -15.20 -7.88 -1.10
N ILE A 183 -14.73 -7.56 -2.28
CA ILE A 183 -15.04 -8.34 -3.49
C ILE A 183 -14.55 -9.78 -3.20
N PRO A 184 -15.42 -10.80 -3.29
CA PRO A 184 -15.02 -12.18 -3.06
C PRO A 184 -13.88 -12.52 -4.03
N GLN A 185 -12.76 -12.96 -3.51
CA GLN A 185 -11.70 -13.51 -4.35
C GLN A 185 -12.28 -14.73 -5.05
N ARG A 186 -12.52 -14.62 -6.35
CA ARG A 186 -12.83 -15.76 -7.21
C ARG A 186 -11.68 -16.75 -7.04
N ARG A 187 -11.94 -17.87 -6.35
CA ARG A 187 -11.06 -19.03 -6.40
C ARG A 187 -10.93 -19.40 -7.87
N ARG A 188 -9.79 -19.13 -8.48
CA ARG A 188 -9.40 -19.83 -9.70
C ARG A 188 -9.33 -21.31 -9.31
N LYS A 189 -10.27 -22.09 -9.76
CA LYS A 189 -10.07 -23.52 -9.91
C LYS A 189 -8.99 -23.66 -10.99
N ASP A 190 -7.79 -24.00 -10.56
CA ASP A 190 -6.77 -24.50 -11.46
C ASP A 190 -7.30 -25.84 -11.96
N SER A 191 -7.89 -25.82 -13.15
CA SER A 191 -8.13 -27.02 -13.92
C SER A 191 -6.78 -27.45 -14.49
N LEU A 192 -6.03 -28.20 -13.70
CA LEU A 192 -5.07 -29.15 -14.23
C LEU A 192 -5.88 -30.25 -14.90
N THR A 193 -5.99 -30.20 -16.20
CA THR A 193 -6.29 -31.38 -17.01
C THR A 193 -5.10 -31.54 -17.95
N GLN A 194 -4.45 -32.60 -17.73
CA GLN A 194 -3.55 -33.38 -18.55
C GLN A 194 -3.97 -33.37 -20.03
N GLU A 195 -3.03 -33.12 -20.90
CA GLU A 195 -2.61 -34.03 -21.99
C GLU A 195 -1.27 -33.56 -22.51
#